data_696017314e54f81644064aa292da2546
#
_entry.id   696017314e54f81644064aa292da2546
#
_cell.length_a   1.000
_cell.length_b   1.000
_cell.length_c   1.000
_cell.angle_alpha   90.00
_cell.angle_beta   90.00
_cell.angle_gamma   90.00
#
_symmetry.space_group_name_H-M   'P 1'
#
loop_
_entity.id
_entity.type
_entity.pdbx_description
1 polymer ?
#
loop_
_entity_poly.entity_id
_entity_poly.type
_entity_poly.pdbx_seq_one_letter_code
_entity_poly.pdbx_strand_id
1 'polypeptide(L)'
;YNAPIISYDKKYYKYEDDTYSITDIPLTENDMNVLSETVEMLKQFKDFSLFSELGGIINKLEDKIYTEKTDSSSIIHLDKNESLKGLQFLDELYIAILKKVCLTITYQSFKARQASEINFHPYILKEFNNRWFLIGKPTKEQKVRNLALDRIISIDYNLDIEYQKQDFDGDEYYKNTIGVTVLNDDNIRVIKLKINRLNAPYVLTKPFHSSQKMLERLDDGSVIVELKVH
;
A
#
# COMPACT_ATOMS: atom_id res chain seq x y z
N TYR A 1 35.91 -9.61 0.93
CA TYR A 1 35.83 -10.19 -0.41
C TYR A 1 37.08 -11.01 -0.66
N ASN A 2 36.99 -12.32 -0.74
CA ASN A 2 38.08 -13.20 -1.13
C ASN A 2 38.09 -13.35 -2.66
N ALA A 3 38.42 -12.25 -3.38
CA ALA A 3 38.55 -12.31 -4.83
C ALA A 3 39.76 -13.19 -5.20
N PRO A 4 39.62 -14.20 -6.10
CA PRO A 4 40.73 -15.05 -6.55
C PRO A 4 41.62 -14.27 -7.52
N ILE A 5 42.48 -13.41 -6.96
CA ILE A 5 43.35 -12.57 -7.75
C ILE A 5 44.74 -13.21 -7.79
N ILE A 6 45.27 -13.43 -8.99
CA ILE A 6 46.64 -13.88 -9.22
C ILE A 6 47.45 -12.83 -9.95
N SER A 7 48.75 -12.80 -9.69
CA SER A 7 49.65 -11.91 -10.43
C SER A 7 50.06 -12.58 -11.73
N TYR A 8 49.97 -11.83 -12.83
CA TYR A 8 50.43 -12.23 -14.15
C TYR A 8 51.61 -11.39 -14.58
N ASP A 9 52.66 -12.03 -15.05
CA ASP A 9 53.91 -11.43 -15.57
C ASP A 9 54.56 -10.39 -14.62
N LYS A 10 54.41 -10.60 -13.28
CA LYS A 10 54.94 -9.75 -12.19
C LYS A 10 54.51 -8.26 -12.24
N LYS A 11 53.68 -7.90 -13.18
CA LYS A 11 53.22 -6.50 -13.37
C LYS A 11 51.70 -6.35 -13.40
N TYR A 12 50.98 -7.41 -13.75
CA TYR A 12 49.56 -7.35 -13.97
C TYR A 12 48.82 -8.31 -13.01
N TYR A 13 47.59 -7.98 -12.72
CA TYR A 13 46.72 -8.82 -11.92
C TYR A 13 45.56 -9.28 -12.80
N LYS A 14 45.15 -10.54 -12.64
CA LYS A 14 43.93 -11.09 -13.26
C LYS A 14 43.20 -11.98 -12.26
N TYR A 15 41.93 -12.23 -12.52
CA TYR A 15 41.23 -13.27 -11.78
C TYR A 15 41.73 -14.65 -12.24
N GLU A 16 41.89 -15.58 -11.29
CA GLU A 16 42.22 -16.97 -11.56
C GLU A 16 41.09 -17.68 -12.28
N ASP A 17 39.82 -17.30 -11.94
CA ASP A 17 38.58 -17.74 -12.55
C ASP A 17 38.09 -16.64 -13.52
N ASP A 18 38.05 -16.94 -14.81
CA ASP A 18 37.59 -16.02 -15.85
C ASP A 18 36.08 -15.74 -15.76
N THR A 19 35.33 -16.54 -15.01
CA THR A 19 33.89 -16.33 -14.74
C THR A 19 33.64 -15.45 -13.53
N TYR A 20 34.66 -15.20 -12.71
CA TYR A 20 34.54 -14.36 -11.52
C TYR A 20 34.27 -12.91 -11.89
N SER A 21 33.22 -12.34 -11.28
CA SER A 21 32.89 -10.91 -11.40
C SER A 21 32.79 -10.27 -10.01
N ILE A 22 33.42 -9.10 -9.86
CA ILE A 22 33.30 -8.29 -8.64
C ILE A 22 31.86 -7.82 -8.40
N THR A 23 31.01 -7.86 -9.43
CA THR A 23 29.59 -7.54 -9.34
C THR A 23 28.75 -8.74 -8.92
N ASP A 24 29.29 -9.97 -8.99
CA ASP A 24 28.68 -11.16 -8.46
C ASP A 24 28.94 -11.23 -6.95
N ILE A 25 28.11 -10.59 -6.18
CA ILE A 25 28.11 -10.73 -4.73
C ILE A 25 27.61 -12.15 -4.43
N PRO A 26 28.47 -13.03 -3.88
CA PRO A 26 28.00 -14.36 -3.49
C PRO A 26 26.98 -14.20 -2.38
N LEU A 27 25.73 -14.54 -2.68
CA LEU A 27 24.68 -14.58 -1.68
C LEU A 27 25.00 -15.74 -0.72
N THR A 28 24.95 -15.45 0.58
CA THR A 28 25.06 -16.50 1.59
C THR A 28 23.76 -17.32 1.63
N GLU A 29 23.80 -18.52 2.20
CA GLU A 29 22.61 -19.34 2.42
C GLU A 29 21.53 -18.56 3.21
N ASN A 30 21.94 -17.77 4.18
CA ASN A 30 21.03 -16.90 4.92
C ASN A 30 20.39 -15.81 4.02
N ASP A 31 21.17 -15.21 3.12
CA ASP A 31 20.65 -14.19 2.18
C ASP A 31 19.63 -14.82 1.23
N MET A 32 19.88 -16.07 0.79
CA MET A 32 18.97 -16.83 -0.07
C MET A 32 17.64 -17.13 0.65
N ASN A 33 17.70 -17.52 1.93
CA ASN A 33 16.50 -17.75 2.73
C ASN A 33 15.68 -16.46 2.90
N VAL A 34 16.32 -15.36 3.27
CA VAL A 34 15.65 -14.04 3.41
C VAL A 34 15.03 -13.58 2.09
N LEU A 35 15.74 -13.78 0.97
CA LEU A 35 15.20 -13.46 -0.36
C LEU A 35 14.01 -14.34 -0.71
N SER A 36 14.07 -15.63 -0.42
CA SER A 36 12.97 -16.57 -0.65
C SER A 36 11.72 -16.17 0.12
N GLU A 37 11.85 -15.88 1.43
CA GLU A 37 10.75 -15.41 2.27
C GLU A 37 10.17 -14.08 1.75
N THR A 38 11.05 -13.17 1.31
CA THR A 38 10.63 -11.87 0.75
C THR A 38 9.87 -12.06 -0.56
N VAL A 39 10.32 -12.96 -1.43
CA VAL A 39 9.64 -13.29 -2.70
C VAL A 39 8.26 -13.90 -2.42
N GLU A 40 8.14 -14.83 -1.47
CA GLU A 40 6.84 -15.40 -1.08
C GLU A 40 5.88 -14.33 -0.53
N MET A 41 6.40 -13.36 0.24
CA MET A 41 5.60 -12.23 0.71
C MET A 41 5.16 -11.35 -0.46
N LEU A 42 6.05 -11.01 -1.40
CA LEU A 42 5.74 -10.18 -2.57
C LEU A 42 4.74 -10.85 -3.52
N LYS A 43 4.77 -12.18 -3.66
CA LYS A 43 3.77 -12.93 -4.45
C LYS A 43 2.34 -12.71 -3.99
N GLN A 44 2.12 -12.39 -2.73
CA GLN A 44 0.77 -12.10 -2.22
C GLN A 44 0.21 -10.77 -2.73
N PHE A 45 1.08 -9.90 -3.26
CA PHE A 45 0.70 -8.63 -3.89
C PHE A 45 0.68 -8.69 -5.42
N LYS A 46 0.87 -9.87 -6.04
CA LYS A 46 0.93 -10.02 -7.52
C LYS A 46 -0.37 -9.64 -8.25
N ASP A 47 -1.50 -9.62 -7.54
CA ASP A 47 -2.79 -9.20 -8.09
C ASP A 47 -2.86 -7.66 -8.29
N PHE A 48 -1.86 -6.94 -7.80
CA PHE A 48 -1.61 -5.55 -8.13
C PHE A 48 -0.72 -5.52 -9.36
N SER A 49 -1.22 -5.02 -10.47
CA SER A 49 -0.43 -4.92 -11.70
C SER A 49 0.73 -3.94 -11.57
N LEU A 50 0.66 -3.01 -10.61
CA LEU A 50 1.81 -2.20 -10.16
C LEU A 50 3.05 -3.05 -9.83
N PHE A 51 2.83 -4.29 -9.43
CA PHE A 51 3.86 -5.28 -9.18
C PHE A 51 4.08 -6.25 -10.35
N SER A 52 3.44 -6.04 -11.52
CA SER A 52 3.64 -6.90 -12.68
C SER A 52 5.07 -6.84 -13.20
N GLU A 53 5.70 -5.68 -13.15
CA GLU A 53 7.13 -5.53 -13.40
C GLU A 53 7.98 -6.20 -12.33
N LEU A 54 7.52 -6.18 -11.07
CA LEU A 54 8.11 -6.98 -9.99
C LEU A 54 7.94 -8.48 -10.25
N GLY A 55 6.87 -8.92 -10.91
CA GLY A 55 6.71 -10.31 -11.33
C GLY A 55 7.90 -10.81 -12.17
N GLY A 56 8.38 -9.99 -13.10
CA GLY A 56 9.57 -10.28 -13.88
C GLY A 56 10.86 -10.33 -13.03
N ILE A 57 10.96 -9.48 -12.00
CA ILE A 57 12.07 -9.49 -11.04
C ILE A 57 11.93 -10.67 -10.10
N ILE A 58 10.73 -10.95 -9.60
CA ILE A 58 10.41 -12.10 -8.76
C ILE A 58 10.80 -13.39 -9.48
N ASN A 59 10.38 -13.59 -10.73
CA ASN A 59 10.73 -14.77 -11.51
C ASN A 59 12.25 -14.90 -11.69
N LYS A 60 12.97 -13.81 -11.95
CA LYS A 60 14.43 -13.81 -12.04
C LYS A 60 15.12 -14.15 -10.71
N LEU A 61 14.54 -13.71 -9.60
CA LEU A 61 15.01 -14.05 -8.26
C LEU A 61 14.69 -15.53 -7.96
N GLU A 62 13.50 -15.99 -8.31
CA GLU A 62 13.11 -17.41 -8.19
C GLU A 62 14.06 -18.32 -8.98
N ASP A 63 14.35 -17.99 -10.24
CA ASP A 63 15.27 -18.76 -11.07
C ASP A 63 16.68 -18.87 -10.45
N LYS A 64 17.10 -17.87 -9.68
CA LYS A 64 18.37 -17.89 -8.95
C LYS A 64 18.31 -18.60 -7.60
N ILE A 65 17.15 -18.57 -6.93
CA ILE A 65 16.93 -19.12 -5.59
C ILE A 65 16.56 -20.62 -5.68
N TYR A 66 15.68 -20.98 -6.62
CA TYR A 66 15.17 -22.34 -6.74
C TYR A 66 15.92 -23.17 -7.77
N THR A 67 17.17 -23.54 -7.47
CA THR A 67 17.80 -24.71 -8.09
C THR A 67 17.26 -26.01 -7.49
N GLU A 68 16.56 -25.97 -6.36
CA GLU A 68 15.89 -27.14 -5.75
C GLU A 68 14.41 -26.77 -5.47
N LYS A 69 13.51 -27.45 -6.19
CA LYS A 69 12.06 -27.35 -5.97
C LYS A 69 11.71 -27.94 -4.60
N THR A 70 11.46 -27.08 -3.64
CA THR A 70 10.64 -27.44 -2.48
C THR A 70 9.21 -27.01 -2.77
N ASP A 71 8.27 -27.97 -2.75
CA ASP A 71 6.83 -27.73 -2.70
C ASP A 71 6.51 -27.03 -1.36
N SER A 72 6.77 -25.74 -1.28
CA SER A 72 6.39 -24.94 -0.12
C SER A 72 5.04 -24.29 -0.38
N SER A 73 4.00 -24.83 0.22
CA SER A 73 2.76 -24.09 0.40
C SER A 73 3.07 -22.78 1.13
N SER A 74 2.49 -21.67 0.67
CA SER A 74 2.69 -20.36 1.33
C SER A 74 2.37 -20.47 2.82
N ILE A 75 3.37 -20.21 3.66
CA ILE A 75 3.25 -20.27 5.13
C ILE A 75 2.59 -18.98 5.65
N ILE A 76 2.75 -17.87 4.90
CA ILE A 76 2.17 -16.57 5.25
C ILE A 76 0.89 -16.38 4.43
N HIS A 77 -0.24 -16.24 5.12
CA HIS A 77 -1.52 -15.92 4.50
C HIS A 77 -1.94 -14.49 4.87
N LEU A 78 -2.01 -13.61 3.86
CA LEU A 78 -2.64 -12.30 4.01
C LEU A 78 -4.12 -12.41 3.67
N ASP A 79 -4.93 -11.63 4.36
CA ASP A 79 -6.37 -11.56 4.09
C ASP A 79 -6.60 -11.05 2.65
N LYS A 80 -7.26 -11.86 1.82
CA LYS A 80 -7.55 -11.55 0.41
C LYS A 80 -9.05 -11.42 0.23
N ASN A 81 -9.47 -10.34 -0.37
CA ASN A 81 -10.83 -10.18 -0.84
C ASN A 81 -10.90 -10.52 -2.34
N GLU A 82 -11.25 -11.76 -2.67
CA GLU A 82 -11.36 -12.24 -4.05
C GLU A 82 -12.43 -11.49 -4.86
N SER A 83 -13.37 -10.84 -4.17
CA SER A 83 -14.43 -10.02 -4.80
C SER A 83 -14.03 -8.55 -4.95
N LEU A 84 -12.79 -8.18 -4.67
CA LEU A 84 -12.33 -6.80 -4.74
C LEU A 84 -12.32 -6.33 -6.19
N LYS A 85 -13.08 -5.27 -6.47
CA LYS A 85 -13.16 -4.62 -7.78
C LYS A 85 -12.33 -3.34 -7.81
N GLY A 86 -11.92 -2.92 -9.01
CA GLY A 86 -11.22 -1.65 -9.22
C GLY A 86 -9.70 -1.74 -9.13
N LEU A 87 -9.13 -2.91 -8.81
CA LEU A 87 -7.67 -3.09 -8.75
C LEU A 87 -6.99 -2.83 -10.09
N GLN A 88 -7.68 -3.09 -11.21
CA GLN A 88 -7.19 -2.84 -12.56
C GLN A 88 -6.85 -1.37 -12.83
N PHE A 89 -7.37 -0.44 -12.02
CA PHE A 89 -7.10 0.99 -12.16
C PHE A 89 -5.90 1.48 -11.32
N LEU A 90 -5.35 0.64 -10.44
CA LEU A 90 -4.30 1.07 -9.50
C LEU A 90 -3.07 1.64 -10.21
N ASP A 91 -2.57 0.94 -11.24
CA ASP A 91 -1.36 1.37 -11.96
C ASP A 91 -1.57 2.70 -12.67
N GLU A 92 -2.67 2.80 -13.40
CA GLU A 92 -3.01 4.01 -14.12
C GLU A 92 -3.15 5.21 -13.19
N LEU A 93 -3.84 5.01 -12.07
CA LEU A 93 -3.99 6.02 -11.02
C LEU A 93 -2.66 6.40 -10.36
N TYR A 94 -1.82 5.40 -10.08
CA TYR A 94 -0.49 5.64 -9.51
C TYR A 94 0.39 6.46 -10.46
N ILE A 95 0.40 6.12 -11.75
CA ILE A 95 1.13 6.86 -12.78
C ILE A 95 0.58 8.28 -12.92
N ALA A 96 -0.74 8.46 -12.90
CA ALA A 96 -1.37 9.77 -12.96
C ALA A 96 -0.98 10.67 -11.79
N ILE A 97 -0.90 10.11 -10.57
CA ILE A 97 -0.44 10.81 -9.38
C ILE A 97 1.03 11.23 -9.51
N LEU A 98 1.91 10.30 -9.93
CA LEU A 98 3.35 10.58 -10.12
C LEU A 98 3.59 11.65 -11.18
N LYS A 99 2.89 11.56 -12.31
CA LYS A 99 3.01 12.51 -13.42
C LYS A 99 2.24 13.80 -13.18
N LYS A 100 1.44 13.88 -12.11
CA LYS A 100 0.59 15.04 -11.80
C LYS A 100 -0.31 15.40 -12.98
N VAL A 101 -1.15 14.46 -13.40
CA VAL A 101 -2.08 14.63 -14.52
C VAL A 101 -3.50 14.64 -14.01
N CYS A 102 -4.33 15.55 -14.55
CA CYS A 102 -5.77 15.55 -14.31
C CYS A 102 -6.42 14.36 -15.02
N LEU A 103 -7.42 13.76 -14.39
CA LEU A 103 -8.16 12.62 -14.92
C LEU A 103 -9.62 12.99 -15.20
N THR A 104 -10.19 12.43 -16.26
CA THR A 104 -11.64 12.32 -16.43
C THR A 104 -12.06 10.93 -15.98
N ILE A 105 -12.82 10.85 -14.90
CA ILE A 105 -13.22 9.59 -14.27
C ILE A 105 -14.73 9.42 -14.44
N THR A 106 -15.16 8.34 -15.07
CA THR A 106 -16.56 7.92 -15.05
C THR A 106 -16.82 7.13 -13.78
N TYR A 107 -17.68 7.67 -12.93
CA TYR A 107 -17.92 7.16 -11.57
C TYR A 107 -19.40 6.97 -11.29
N GLN A 108 -19.77 5.85 -10.66
CA GLN A 108 -21.15 5.61 -10.20
C GLN A 108 -21.18 5.21 -8.72
N SER A 109 -21.60 6.12 -7.86
CA SER A 109 -21.82 5.78 -6.45
C SER A 109 -23.00 4.84 -6.29
N PHE A 110 -23.02 4.02 -5.21
CA PHE A 110 -24.14 3.10 -4.95
C PHE A 110 -25.52 3.78 -4.81
N LYS A 111 -25.54 5.08 -4.51
CA LYS A 111 -26.78 5.86 -4.39
C LYS A 111 -27.17 6.56 -5.70
N ALA A 112 -26.27 6.61 -6.68
CA ALA A 112 -26.53 7.28 -7.94
C ALA A 112 -27.28 6.37 -8.91
N ARG A 113 -28.32 6.91 -9.57
CA ARG A 113 -29.08 6.19 -10.60
C ARG A 113 -28.28 6.00 -11.89
N GLN A 114 -27.38 6.93 -12.18
CA GLN A 114 -26.55 6.94 -13.40
C GLN A 114 -25.11 7.31 -13.05
N ALA A 115 -24.19 6.85 -13.88
CA ALA A 115 -22.80 7.27 -13.83
C ALA A 115 -22.65 8.75 -14.22
N SER A 116 -21.61 9.38 -13.72
CA SER A 116 -21.25 10.75 -14.05
C SER A 116 -19.75 10.88 -14.28
N GLU A 117 -19.36 11.80 -15.15
CA GLU A 117 -17.98 12.13 -15.39
C GLU A 117 -17.51 13.21 -14.43
N ILE A 118 -16.32 13.01 -13.88
CA ILE A 118 -15.69 13.91 -12.90
C ILE A 118 -14.27 14.18 -13.37
N ASN A 119 -13.95 15.45 -13.64
CA ASN A 119 -12.56 15.87 -13.82
C ASN A 119 -11.91 15.97 -12.44
N PHE A 120 -10.81 15.21 -12.24
CA PHE A 120 -10.28 14.93 -10.93
C PHE A 120 -8.76 15.09 -10.89
N HIS A 121 -8.25 15.80 -9.89
CA HIS A 121 -6.82 15.94 -9.60
C HIS A 121 -6.46 14.89 -8.54
N PRO A 122 -5.82 13.76 -8.91
CA PRO A 122 -5.51 12.69 -7.99
C PRO A 122 -4.32 13.07 -7.10
N TYR A 123 -4.39 12.79 -5.80
CA TYR A 123 -3.33 13.10 -4.83
C TYR A 123 -2.68 11.86 -4.24
N ILE A 124 -3.46 10.94 -3.69
CA ILE A 124 -2.96 9.69 -3.10
C ILE A 124 -3.93 8.53 -3.34
N LEU A 125 -3.39 7.32 -3.25
CA LEU A 125 -4.14 6.08 -3.11
C LEU A 125 -4.11 5.63 -1.65
N LYS A 126 -5.26 5.23 -1.11
CA LYS A 126 -5.40 4.75 0.27
C LYS A 126 -6.14 3.43 0.30
N GLU A 127 -5.54 2.47 0.97
CA GLU A 127 -6.23 1.21 1.32
C GLU A 127 -6.87 1.35 2.70
N PHE A 128 -8.09 0.81 2.84
CA PHE A 128 -8.76 0.64 4.13
C PHE A 128 -9.72 -0.54 4.08
N ASN A 129 -9.53 -1.50 4.98
CA ASN A 129 -10.33 -2.73 5.09
C ASN A 129 -10.45 -3.47 3.75
N ASN A 130 -9.31 -3.73 3.12
CA ASN A 130 -9.19 -4.41 1.82
C ASN A 130 -9.97 -3.70 0.68
N ARG A 131 -10.18 -2.39 0.76
CA ARG A 131 -10.77 -1.58 -0.31
C ARG A 131 -9.88 -0.38 -0.61
N TRP A 132 -9.66 -0.12 -1.88
CA TRP A 132 -8.86 1.00 -2.34
C TRP A 132 -9.70 2.23 -2.65
N PHE A 133 -9.11 3.38 -2.38
CA PHE A 133 -9.69 4.68 -2.60
C PHE A 133 -8.68 5.60 -3.28
N LEU A 134 -9.18 6.36 -4.26
CA LEU A 134 -8.47 7.49 -4.83
C LEU A 134 -8.90 8.75 -4.09
N ILE A 135 -7.94 9.45 -3.54
CA ILE A 135 -8.14 10.72 -2.84
C ILE A 135 -7.61 11.84 -3.71
N GLY A 136 -8.38 12.89 -3.85
CA GLY A 136 -8.01 14.02 -4.67
C GLY A 136 -9.11 15.08 -4.69
N LYS A 137 -9.01 16.00 -5.66
CA LYS A 137 -9.92 17.15 -5.75
C LYS A 137 -10.62 17.18 -7.10
N PRO A 138 -11.96 17.19 -7.14
CA PRO A 138 -12.69 17.48 -8.38
C PRO A 138 -12.41 18.90 -8.84
N THR A 139 -12.24 19.12 -10.14
CA THR A 139 -11.97 20.46 -10.71
C THR A 139 -13.02 21.51 -10.33
N LYS A 140 -14.28 21.08 -10.25
CA LYS A 140 -15.42 21.96 -9.95
C LYS A 140 -15.66 22.18 -8.44
N GLU A 141 -14.92 21.50 -7.58
CA GLU A 141 -15.13 21.56 -6.13
C GLU A 141 -13.89 22.11 -5.40
N GLN A 142 -14.11 22.69 -4.25
CA GLN A 142 -13.00 23.20 -3.41
C GLN A 142 -12.49 22.15 -2.42
N LYS A 143 -13.26 21.07 -2.21
CA LYS A 143 -12.98 20.06 -1.19
C LYS A 143 -12.39 18.80 -1.78
N VAL A 144 -11.52 18.18 -1.01
CA VAL A 144 -10.99 16.83 -1.31
C VAL A 144 -12.13 15.81 -1.22
N ARG A 145 -12.13 14.86 -2.14
CA ARG A 145 -13.08 13.73 -2.18
C ARG A 145 -12.35 12.40 -2.23
N ASN A 146 -13.04 11.38 -1.76
CA ASN A 146 -12.61 10.00 -1.84
C ASN A 146 -13.48 9.26 -2.87
N LEU A 147 -12.87 8.68 -3.87
CA LEU A 147 -13.52 7.83 -4.86
C LEU A 147 -13.09 6.38 -4.58
N ALA A 148 -14.04 5.51 -4.26
CA ALA A 148 -13.75 4.09 -4.09
C ALA A 148 -13.52 3.46 -5.47
N LEU A 149 -12.42 2.74 -5.65
CA LEU A 149 -12.01 2.19 -6.95
C LEU A 149 -13.03 1.19 -7.52
N ASP A 150 -13.72 0.46 -6.63
CA ASP A 150 -14.78 -0.49 -7.00
C ASP A 150 -16.01 0.16 -7.69
N ARG A 151 -16.05 1.48 -7.74
CA ARG A 151 -17.14 2.29 -8.33
C ARG A 151 -16.68 3.11 -9.54
N ILE A 152 -15.41 3.01 -9.90
CA ILE A 152 -14.87 3.59 -11.12
C ILE A 152 -15.25 2.68 -12.29
N ILE A 153 -15.76 3.28 -13.36
CA ILE A 153 -16.13 2.57 -14.60
C ILE A 153 -15.02 2.71 -15.62
N SER A 154 -14.51 3.95 -15.81
CA SER A 154 -13.40 4.24 -16.71
C SER A 154 -12.57 5.42 -16.21
N ILE A 155 -11.35 5.50 -16.69
CA ILE A 155 -10.40 6.56 -16.43
C ILE A 155 -9.79 6.98 -17.77
N ASP A 156 -9.69 8.29 -17.97
CA ASP A 156 -9.01 8.87 -19.13
C ASP A 156 -8.10 10.01 -18.66
N TYR A 157 -6.89 10.11 -19.22
CA TYR A 157 -5.98 11.23 -18.96
C TYR A 157 -6.53 12.50 -19.60
N ASN A 158 -6.71 13.55 -18.82
CA ASN A 158 -7.17 14.84 -19.30
C ASN A 158 -6.02 15.84 -19.34
N LEU A 159 -5.40 15.99 -20.50
CA LEU A 159 -4.25 16.87 -20.71
C LEU A 159 -4.68 18.34 -20.97
N ASP A 160 -5.95 18.59 -21.22
CA ASP A 160 -6.48 19.92 -21.48
C ASP A 160 -6.69 20.71 -20.19
N ILE A 161 -6.73 20.02 -19.03
CA ILE A 161 -6.90 20.63 -17.73
C ILE A 161 -5.57 20.64 -17.01
N GLU A 162 -5.07 21.84 -16.68
CA GLU A 162 -3.86 21.99 -15.89
C GLU A 162 -4.05 21.38 -14.51
N TYR A 163 -3.09 20.54 -14.09
CA TYR A 163 -3.13 19.88 -12.79
C TYR A 163 -3.00 20.87 -11.65
N GLN A 164 -3.99 20.89 -10.78
CA GLN A 164 -3.96 21.72 -9.57
C GLN A 164 -3.15 21.02 -8.48
N LYS A 165 -1.89 21.42 -8.36
CA LYS A 165 -1.05 20.99 -7.23
C LYS A 165 -1.60 21.60 -5.94
N GLN A 166 -1.85 20.76 -4.95
CA GLN A 166 -2.12 21.19 -3.59
C GLN A 166 -1.05 20.56 -2.70
N ASP A 167 -0.58 21.28 -1.67
CA ASP A 167 0.20 20.67 -0.60
C ASP A 167 -0.74 19.79 0.22
N PHE A 168 -0.91 18.56 -0.25
CA PHE A 168 -1.76 17.56 0.38
C PHE A 168 -0.89 16.57 1.13
N ASP A 169 -1.05 16.57 2.45
CA ASP A 169 -0.47 15.59 3.34
C ASP A 169 -1.57 14.61 3.77
N GLY A 170 -1.45 13.36 3.36
CA GLY A 170 -2.42 12.32 3.67
C GLY A 170 -2.49 11.99 5.15
N ASP A 171 -1.36 12.01 5.85
CA ASP A 171 -1.30 11.70 7.28
C ASP A 171 -1.99 12.79 8.11
N GLU A 172 -1.73 14.05 7.78
CA GLU A 172 -2.42 15.17 8.45
C GLU A 172 -3.91 15.19 8.11
N TYR A 173 -4.27 14.91 6.83
CA TYR A 173 -5.68 14.88 6.39
C TYR A 173 -6.51 13.83 7.13
N TYR A 174 -5.92 12.66 7.44
CA TYR A 174 -6.62 11.57 8.12
C TYR A 174 -6.34 11.51 9.63
N LYS A 175 -5.56 12.42 10.17
CA LYS A 175 -5.07 12.42 11.55
C LYS A 175 -6.15 12.20 12.61
N ASN A 176 -7.36 12.73 12.37
CA ASN A 176 -8.49 12.62 13.30
C ASN A 176 -9.62 11.75 12.74
N THR A 177 -9.32 10.83 11.82
CA THR A 177 -10.34 10.08 11.10
C THR A 177 -10.12 8.58 11.24
N ILE A 178 -11.16 7.86 11.64
CA ILE A 178 -11.19 6.39 11.52
C ILE A 178 -11.76 6.05 10.15
N GLY A 179 -10.95 5.42 9.30
CA GLY A 179 -11.35 5.04 7.95
C GLY A 179 -10.97 6.06 6.88
N VAL A 180 -11.88 6.30 5.93
CA VAL A 180 -11.58 7.10 4.72
C VAL A 180 -12.49 8.32 4.54
N THR A 181 -13.50 8.49 5.39
CA THR A 181 -14.43 9.62 5.29
C THR A 181 -14.03 10.69 6.28
N VAL A 182 -13.47 11.78 5.78
CA VAL A 182 -13.20 12.96 6.60
C VAL A 182 -14.45 13.84 6.59
N LEU A 183 -14.96 14.14 7.77
CA LEU A 183 -16.07 15.08 7.92
C LEU A 183 -15.59 16.51 7.67
N ASN A 184 -16.45 17.33 7.06
CA ASN A 184 -16.11 18.71 6.72
C ASN A 184 -16.33 19.69 7.88
N ASP A 185 -16.64 19.19 9.06
CA ASP A 185 -16.68 19.97 10.28
C ASP A 185 -15.34 19.81 11.02
N ASP A 186 -14.70 20.92 11.38
CA ASP A 186 -13.46 20.90 12.15
C ASP A 186 -13.68 20.48 13.62
N ASN A 187 -14.84 19.91 13.92
CA ASN A 187 -15.24 19.54 15.26
C ASN A 187 -14.75 18.14 15.64
N ILE A 188 -13.61 18.07 16.30
CA ILE A 188 -13.15 16.86 16.96
C ILE A 188 -14.10 16.52 18.11
N ARG A 189 -14.67 15.33 18.07
CA ARG A 189 -15.56 14.81 19.11
C ARG A 189 -14.78 13.89 20.05
N VAL A 190 -15.11 13.98 21.32
CA VAL A 190 -14.61 13.07 22.34
C VAL A 190 -15.61 11.94 22.48
N ILE A 191 -15.21 10.73 22.09
CA ILE A 191 -16.05 9.53 22.18
C ILE A 191 -15.51 8.67 23.31
N LYS A 192 -16.40 8.27 24.23
CA LYS A 192 -16.08 7.31 25.29
C LYS A 192 -16.78 6.00 25.00
N LEU A 193 -16.02 4.90 25.00
CA LEU A 193 -16.52 3.55 24.77
C LEU A 193 -16.26 2.68 25.98
N LYS A 194 -17.27 1.99 26.47
CA LYS A 194 -17.11 0.88 27.42
C LYS A 194 -16.89 -0.40 26.62
N ILE A 195 -15.74 -1.02 26.82
CA ILE A 195 -15.34 -2.28 26.18
C ILE A 195 -15.45 -3.39 27.23
N ASN A 196 -16.17 -4.44 26.93
CA ASN A 196 -16.33 -5.56 27.84
C ASN A 196 -14.99 -6.28 28.12
N ARG A 197 -14.93 -7.04 29.19
CA ARG A 197 -13.75 -7.76 29.67
C ARG A 197 -13.13 -8.66 28.59
N LEU A 198 -13.93 -9.31 27.74
CA LEU A 198 -13.44 -10.23 26.72
C LEU A 198 -12.75 -9.49 25.58
N ASN A 199 -13.27 -8.33 25.18
CA ASN A 199 -12.72 -7.53 24.08
C ASN A 199 -11.66 -6.50 24.52
N ALA A 200 -11.59 -6.20 25.82
CA ALA A 200 -10.66 -5.20 26.34
C ALA A 200 -9.19 -5.46 25.94
N PRO A 201 -8.63 -6.68 26.04
CA PRO A 201 -7.24 -6.94 25.63
C PRO A 201 -7.00 -6.61 24.14
N TYR A 202 -7.94 -6.98 23.27
CA TYR A 202 -7.80 -6.74 21.81
C TYR A 202 -7.81 -5.26 21.47
N VAL A 203 -8.70 -4.48 22.08
CA VAL A 203 -8.80 -3.04 21.83
C VAL A 203 -7.63 -2.26 22.43
N LEU A 204 -7.04 -2.75 23.52
CA LEU A 204 -5.86 -2.13 24.13
C LEU A 204 -4.58 -2.43 23.34
N THR A 205 -4.47 -3.62 22.74
CA THR A 205 -3.29 -4.01 21.94
C THR A 205 -3.38 -3.54 20.48
N LYS A 206 -4.60 -3.36 19.95
CA LYS A 206 -4.86 -2.80 18.62
C LYS A 206 -5.85 -1.64 18.72
N PRO A 207 -5.39 -0.42 19.06
CA PRO A 207 -6.25 0.75 19.20
C PRO A 207 -7.02 1.06 17.90
N PHE A 208 -8.25 1.54 18.03
CA PHE A 208 -9.07 2.00 16.90
C PHE A 208 -8.47 3.25 16.22
N HIS A 209 -7.78 4.08 16.99
CA HIS A 209 -7.19 5.34 16.54
C HIS A 209 -6.00 5.72 17.44
N SER A 210 -5.04 6.47 16.89
CA SER A 210 -3.84 6.93 17.62
C SER A 210 -4.17 7.78 18.86
N SER A 211 -5.31 8.48 18.85
CA SER A 211 -5.78 9.26 20.01
C SER A 211 -6.38 8.44 21.14
N GLN A 212 -6.52 7.12 20.97
CA GLN A 212 -7.13 6.27 21.96
C GLN A 212 -6.36 6.28 23.28
N LYS A 213 -7.07 6.52 24.38
CA LYS A 213 -6.54 6.45 25.74
C LYS A 213 -7.47 5.59 26.61
N MET A 214 -6.88 4.70 27.41
CA MET A 214 -7.60 4.03 28.45
C MET A 214 -7.80 5.02 29.61
N LEU A 215 -9.05 5.26 30.01
CA LEU A 215 -9.38 6.13 31.11
C LEU A 215 -9.49 5.35 32.42
N GLU A 216 -10.14 4.20 32.39
CA GLU A 216 -10.49 3.45 33.59
C GLU A 216 -10.58 1.94 33.28
N ARG A 217 -10.23 1.12 34.27
CA ARG A 217 -10.52 -0.31 34.31
C ARG A 217 -11.53 -0.57 35.43
N LEU A 218 -12.66 -1.14 35.09
CA LEU A 218 -13.76 -1.43 36.04
C LEU A 218 -13.55 -2.78 36.75
N ASP A 219 -14.21 -2.97 37.88
CA ASP A 219 -14.11 -4.18 38.73
C ASP A 219 -14.52 -5.46 37.97
N ASP A 220 -15.45 -5.36 37.00
CA ASP A 220 -15.86 -6.46 36.13
C ASP A 220 -14.85 -6.81 35.05
N GLY A 221 -13.68 -6.12 35.01
CA GLY A 221 -12.64 -6.28 34.01
C GLY A 221 -12.91 -5.57 32.69
N SER A 222 -14.03 -4.87 32.52
CA SER A 222 -14.25 -3.98 31.39
C SER A 222 -13.38 -2.73 31.47
N VAL A 223 -13.17 -2.04 30.34
CA VAL A 223 -12.38 -0.81 30.28
C VAL A 223 -13.18 0.31 29.63
N ILE A 224 -12.93 1.53 30.07
CA ILE A 224 -13.40 2.74 29.39
C ILE A 224 -12.22 3.32 28.59
N VAL A 225 -12.42 3.46 27.30
CA VAL A 225 -11.47 4.13 26.40
C VAL A 225 -12.07 5.42 25.85
N GLU A 226 -11.20 6.41 25.65
CA GLU A 226 -11.54 7.69 25.04
C GLU A 226 -10.86 7.81 23.68
N LEU A 227 -11.59 8.32 22.72
CA LEU A 227 -11.12 8.63 21.36
C LEU A 227 -11.42 10.09 21.04
N LYS A 228 -10.52 10.73 20.25
CA LYS A 228 -10.71 12.09 19.73
C LYS A 228 -10.69 12.01 18.21
N VAL A 229 -11.88 12.05 17.61
CA VAL A 229 -12.07 11.87 16.16
C VAL A 229 -13.20 12.74 15.63
N HIS A 230 -13.27 12.93 14.32
CA HIS A 230 -14.39 13.60 13.64
C HIS A 230 -15.67 12.78 13.68
#